data_aa44cea00df19c9653b2fcd585d92088
#
_entry.id   aa44cea00df19c9653b2fcd585d92088
#
_cell.length_a   1.000
_cell.length_b   1.000
_cell.length_c   1.000
_cell.angle_alpha   90.00
_cell.angle_beta   90.00
_cell.angle_gamma   90.00
#
_symmetry.space_group_name_H-M   'P 1'
#
loop_
_entity.id
_entity.type
_entity.pdbx_description
1 polymer ?
#
loop_
_entity_poly.entity_id
_entity_poly.type
_entity_poly.pdbx_seq_one_letter_code
_entity_poly.pdbx_strand_id
1 'polypeptide(L)'
;MSEKVCEVKNLTYIYPKSDKGVKNISLYVNKGSIVGLLGESGCGKSTLAKCISGQLKPGEGEIVCKKIGYIFQDNYASLNPAKKVGWLLKETIKYGNPEKFFEYEKRIKNILEEVELDESVLTHYPNELSGGQRQRIGIAMALLSNPNILIADEPVSALDVTVQKQVIKLIKKLNERKNLAILFISHDIKVVREICNYIYILKDGELVEEGESETLFTNPSSEYTKNLLDSSYLE
;
A
#
# COMPACT_ATOMS: atom_id res chain seq x y z
N MET A 1 -17.71 17.44 -3.85
CA MET A 1 -17.22 16.11 -4.30
C MET A 1 -15.75 16.01 -3.94
N SER A 2 -15.31 14.94 -3.26
CA SER A 2 -13.90 14.72 -2.96
C SER A 2 -13.11 14.45 -4.25
N GLU A 3 -11.89 14.97 -4.33
CA GLU A 3 -11.01 14.84 -5.51
C GLU A 3 -10.53 13.39 -5.64
N LYS A 4 -10.87 12.71 -6.76
CA LYS A 4 -10.31 11.39 -7.09
C LYS A 4 -8.84 11.54 -7.47
N VAL A 5 -7.96 10.78 -6.84
CA VAL A 5 -6.51 10.74 -7.15
C VAL A 5 -6.10 9.46 -7.89
N CYS A 6 -6.91 8.43 -7.80
CA CYS A 6 -6.80 7.21 -8.59
C CYS A 6 -8.20 6.72 -8.98
N GLU A 7 -8.39 6.39 -10.24
CA GLU A 7 -9.61 5.80 -10.77
C GLU A 7 -9.22 4.66 -11.73
N VAL A 8 -9.84 3.52 -11.52
CA VAL A 8 -9.69 2.30 -12.33
C VAL A 8 -11.05 1.97 -12.91
N LYS A 9 -11.15 1.73 -14.21
CA LYS A 9 -12.39 1.41 -14.92
C LYS A 9 -12.26 0.14 -15.74
N ASN A 10 -13.10 -0.83 -15.44
CA ASN A 10 -13.24 -2.11 -16.18
C ASN A 10 -11.90 -2.79 -16.45
N LEU A 11 -10.98 -2.75 -15.49
CA LEU A 11 -9.64 -3.29 -15.63
C LEU A 11 -9.67 -4.80 -15.70
N THR A 12 -9.05 -5.35 -16.74
CA THR A 12 -8.81 -6.80 -16.89
C THR A 12 -7.34 -7.06 -17.18
N TYR A 13 -6.76 -7.94 -16.39
CA TYR A 13 -5.42 -8.48 -16.60
C TYR A 13 -5.39 -9.96 -16.26
N ILE A 14 -5.02 -10.78 -17.23
CA ILE A 14 -4.86 -12.23 -17.07
C ILE A 14 -3.42 -12.59 -17.36
N TYR A 15 -2.80 -13.39 -16.49
CA TYR A 15 -1.43 -13.84 -16.71
C TYR A 15 -1.34 -14.77 -17.94
N PRO A 16 -0.30 -14.63 -18.77
CA PRO A 16 -0.10 -15.51 -19.92
C PRO A 16 -0.09 -16.99 -19.50
N LYS A 17 -0.79 -17.82 -20.24
CA LYS A 17 -0.91 -19.27 -19.98
C LYS A 17 -1.56 -19.64 -18.64
N SER A 18 -2.40 -18.78 -18.09
CA SER A 18 -3.10 -18.97 -16.83
C SER A 18 -4.47 -18.30 -16.92
N ASP A 19 -5.45 -18.79 -16.15
CA ASP A 19 -6.74 -18.12 -15.95
C ASP A 19 -6.73 -17.15 -14.75
N LYS A 20 -5.56 -17.03 -14.10
CA LYS A 20 -5.38 -16.15 -12.93
C LYS A 20 -5.16 -14.70 -13.35
N GLY A 21 -5.69 -13.79 -12.57
CA GLY A 21 -5.58 -12.37 -12.81
C GLY A 21 -6.69 -11.58 -12.13
N VAL A 22 -7.07 -10.49 -12.75
CA VAL A 22 -8.23 -9.66 -12.33
C VAL A 22 -9.11 -9.38 -13.53
N LYS A 23 -10.43 -9.32 -13.32
CA LYS A 23 -11.44 -9.21 -14.37
C LYS A 23 -12.43 -8.11 -14.06
N ASN A 24 -12.60 -7.19 -14.99
CA ASN A 24 -13.60 -6.12 -14.95
C ASN A 24 -13.63 -5.31 -13.63
N ILE A 25 -12.45 -4.98 -13.10
CA ILE A 25 -12.32 -4.24 -11.84
C ILE A 25 -12.54 -2.75 -12.07
N SER A 26 -13.46 -2.17 -11.28
CA SER A 26 -13.63 -0.71 -11.21
C SER A 26 -13.55 -0.27 -9.76
N LEU A 27 -12.66 0.68 -9.46
CA LEU A 27 -12.52 1.27 -8.13
C LEU A 27 -11.98 2.70 -8.21
N TYR A 28 -12.11 3.44 -7.14
CA TYR A 28 -11.50 4.76 -7.03
C TYR A 28 -10.97 5.01 -5.62
N VAL A 29 -9.97 5.89 -5.54
CA VAL A 29 -9.41 6.37 -4.28
C VAL A 29 -9.45 7.89 -4.27
N ASN A 30 -10.10 8.45 -3.28
CA ASN A 30 -10.18 9.90 -3.09
C ASN A 30 -8.98 10.41 -2.30
N LYS A 31 -8.65 11.69 -2.52
CA LYS A 31 -7.64 12.39 -1.75
C LYS A 31 -7.95 12.33 -0.25
N GLY A 32 -6.93 12.00 0.55
CA GLY A 32 -7.05 11.92 2.01
C GLY A 32 -7.84 10.72 2.55
N SER A 33 -8.35 9.81 1.68
CA SER A 33 -9.01 8.59 2.14
C SER A 33 -8.02 7.43 2.28
N ILE A 34 -8.33 6.50 3.20
CA ILE A 34 -7.69 5.19 3.27
C ILE A 34 -8.72 4.17 2.80
N VAL A 35 -8.47 3.62 1.62
CA VAL A 35 -9.34 2.62 0.98
C VAL A 35 -8.71 1.25 1.11
N GLY A 36 -9.47 0.29 1.66
CA GLY A 36 -9.05 -1.09 1.81
C GLY A 36 -9.31 -1.93 0.56
N LEU A 37 -8.38 -2.81 0.21
CA LEU A 37 -8.60 -3.90 -0.73
C LEU A 37 -8.42 -5.21 0.04
N LEU A 38 -9.53 -5.86 0.36
CA LEU A 38 -9.61 -7.05 1.19
C LEU A 38 -9.93 -8.28 0.35
N GLY A 39 -9.46 -9.45 0.76
CA GLY A 39 -9.74 -10.75 0.16
C GLY A 39 -8.69 -11.79 0.51
N GLU A 40 -8.97 -13.04 0.23
CA GLU A 40 -8.06 -14.17 0.52
C GLU A 40 -6.73 -14.07 -0.22
N SER A 41 -5.75 -14.85 0.23
CA SER A 41 -4.46 -14.94 -0.45
C SER A 41 -4.64 -15.51 -1.87
N GLY A 42 -4.01 -14.85 -2.84
CA GLY A 42 -4.08 -15.29 -4.24
C GLY A 42 -5.31 -14.81 -5.03
N CYS A 43 -6.28 -14.09 -4.44
CA CYS A 43 -7.48 -13.61 -5.14
C CYS A 43 -7.23 -12.48 -6.15
N GLY A 44 -5.99 -11.96 -6.30
CA GLY A 44 -5.64 -10.96 -7.32
C GLY A 44 -5.28 -9.57 -6.80
N LYS A 45 -5.26 -9.31 -5.47
CA LYS A 45 -4.96 -7.99 -4.89
C LYS A 45 -3.64 -7.39 -5.35
N SER A 46 -2.55 -8.12 -5.22
CA SER A 46 -1.22 -7.65 -5.65
C SER A 46 -1.11 -7.55 -7.18
N THR A 47 -1.89 -8.33 -7.94
CA THR A 47 -1.98 -8.18 -9.40
C THR A 47 -2.62 -6.85 -9.76
N LEU A 48 -3.74 -6.51 -9.13
CA LEU A 48 -4.41 -5.22 -9.29
C LEU A 48 -3.49 -4.06 -8.91
N ALA A 49 -2.80 -4.15 -7.76
CA ALA A 49 -1.82 -3.15 -7.33
C ALA A 49 -0.69 -2.93 -8.34
N LYS A 50 -0.16 -4.02 -8.92
CA LYS A 50 0.87 -3.97 -9.97
C LYS A 50 0.36 -3.34 -11.27
N CYS A 51 -0.91 -3.58 -11.64
CA CYS A 51 -1.52 -2.90 -12.76
C CYS A 51 -1.66 -1.40 -12.50
N ILE A 52 -2.20 -1.02 -11.33
CA ILE A 52 -2.37 0.39 -10.93
C ILE A 52 -1.02 1.12 -10.91
N SER A 53 0.02 0.49 -10.40
CA SER A 53 1.38 1.08 -10.34
C SER A 53 2.15 1.06 -11.67
N GLY A 54 1.57 0.48 -12.74
CA GLY A 54 2.19 0.40 -14.06
C GLY A 54 3.27 -0.68 -14.18
N GLN A 55 3.44 -1.56 -13.18
CA GLN A 55 4.37 -2.70 -13.24
C GLN A 55 3.84 -3.82 -14.16
N LEU A 56 2.51 -3.91 -14.30
CA LEU A 56 1.84 -4.80 -15.26
C LEU A 56 0.96 -3.94 -16.18
N LYS A 57 1.02 -4.20 -17.47
CA LYS A 57 0.17 -3.52 -18.46
C LYS A 57 -1.15 -4.28 -18.57
N PRO A 58 -2.30 -3.68 -18.21
CA PRO A 58 -3.60 -4.34 -18.35
C PRO A 58 -3.92 -4.64 -19.82
N GLY A 59 -4.70 -5.70 -20.04
CA GLY A 59 -5.21 -6.07 -21.38
C GLY A 59 -6.38 -5.19 -21.79
N GLU A 60 -7.23 -4.81 -20.81
CA GLU A 60 -8.43 -4.01 -21.00
C GLU A 60 -8.62 -3.03 -19.85
N GLY A 61 -9.43 -2.00 -20.09
CA GLY A 61 -9.79 -0.99 -19.09
C GLY A 61 -8.86 0.22 -19.08
N GLU A 62 -9.15 1.14 -18.17
CA GLU A 62 -8.46 2.41 -18.04
C GLU A 62 -8.00 2.62 -16.60
N ILE A 63 -6.78 3.15 -16.42
CA ILE A 63 -6.25 3.56 -15.12
C ILE A 63 -5.86 5.03 -15.24
N VAL A 64 -6.48 5.87 -14.41
CA VAL A 64 -6.12 7.29 -14.26
C VAL A 64 -5.68 7.50 -12.83
N CYS A 65 -4.38 7.45 -12.59
CA CYS A 65 -3.79 7.71 -11.28
C CYS A 65 -2.77 8.83 -11.35
N LYS A 66 -2.79 9.68 -10.31
CA LYS A 66 -1.72 10.65 -10.07
C LYS A 66 -0.46 9.91 -9.60
N LYS A 67 0.59 10.65 -9.28
CA LYS A 67 1.88 10.08 -8.86
C LYS A 67 1.74 9.09 -7.70
N ILE A 68 2.24 7.87 -7.90
CA ILE A 68 2.10 6.74 -7.00
C ILE A 68 3.39 6.51 -6.22
N GLY A 69 3.27 6.29 -4.91
CA GLY A 69 4.27 5.64 -4.08
C GLY A 69 3.85 4.20 -3.81
N TYR A 70 4.80 3.27 -3.74
CA TYR A 70 4.49 1.86 -3.53
C TYR A 70 5.29 1.30 -2.35
N ILE A 71 4.60 0.68 -1.40
CA ILE A 71 5.19 -0.10 -0.30
C ILE A 71 4.97 -1.57 -0.65
N PHE A 72 6.07 -2.31 -0.81
CA PHE A 72 6.05 -3.72 -1.19
C PHE A 72 5.75 -4.63 0.01
N GLN A 73 5.14 -5.77 -0.26
CA GLN A 73 4.85 -6.82 0.73
C GLN A 73 6.13 -7.33 1.41
N ASP A 74 7.19 -7.56 0.63
CA ASP A 74 8.50 -7.98 1.12
C ASP A 74 9.51 -6.83 1.01
N ASN A 75 9.60 -6.03 2.07
CA ASN A 75 10.57 -4.95 2.13
C ASN A 75 12.02 -5.45 2.30
N TYR A 76 12.23 -6.70 2.70
CA TYR A 76 13.58 -7.28 2.73
C TYR A 76 14.10 -7.50 1.30
N ALA A 77 13.27 -8.08 0.43
CA ALA A 77 13.63 -8.29 -0.97
C ALA A 77 13.66 -6.98 -1.79
N SER A 78 12.91 -5.95 -1.38
CA SER A 78 12.84 -4.67 -2.09
C SER A 78 14.02 -3.74 -1.81
N LEU A 79 14.72 -3.90 -0.69
CA LEU A 79 15.90 -3.11 -0.32
C LEU A 79 17.18 -3.83 -0.81
N ASN A 80 18.00 -3.16 -1.61
CA ASN A 80 19.28 -3.72 -2.03
C ASN A 80 20.20 -3.97 -0.80
N PRO A 81 20.45 -5.23 -0.42
CA PRO A 81 21.18 -5.56 0.80
C PRO A 81 22.67 -5.13 0.77
N ALA A 82 23.22 -4.89 -0.41
CA ALA A 82 24.61 -4.47 -0.60
C ALA A 82 24.81 -2.95 -0.47
N LYS A 83 23.72 -2.19 -0.23
CA LYS A 83 23.77 -0.72 -0.12
C LYS A 83 23.31 -0.26 1.25
N LYS A 84 23.96 0.77 1.78
CA LYS A 84 23.55 1.42 3.02
C LYS A 84 22.24 2.18 2.82
N VAL A 85 21.45 2.31 3.88
CA VAL A 85 20.16 3.03 3.89
C VAL A 85 20.30 4.44 3.32
N GLY A 86 21.31 5.20 3.72
CA GLY A 86 21.54 6.55 3.21
C GLY A 86 21.72 6.60 1.68
N TRP A 87 22.38 5.59 1.11
CA TRP A 87 22.50 5.47 -0.35
C TRP A 87 21.16 5.17 -1.02
N LEU A 88 20.37 4.26 -0.44
CA LEU A 88 19.04 3.88 -0.96
C LEU A 88 18.09 5.09 -0.98
N LEU A 89 18.03 5.86 0.10
CA LEU A 89 17.20 7.06 0.17
C LEU A 89 17.65 8.13 -0.82
N LYS A 90 18.96 8.34 -0.97
CA LYS A 90 19.53 9.28 -1.94
C LYS A 90 19.21 8.87 -3.38
N GLU A 91 19.34 7.59 -3.70
CA GLU A 91 18.98 7.04 -5.02
C GLU A 91 17.48 7.24 -5.32
N THR A 92 16.62 6.99 -4.33
CA THR A 92 15.18 7.20 -4.46
C THR A 92 14.85 8.66 -4.82
N ILE A 93 15.53 9.63 -4.20
CA ILE A 93 15.32 11.05 -4.53
C ILE A 93 15.82 11.35 -5.95
N LYS A 94 16.99 10.82 -6.33
CA LYS A 94 17.58 11.04 -7.64
C LYS A 94 16.66 10.61 -8.79
N TYR A 95 16.01 9.46 -8.65
CA TYR A 95 15.15 8.92 -9.71
C TYR A 95 13.68 9.29 -9.54
N GLY A 96 13.20 9.43 -8.30
CA GLY A 96 11.79 9.75 -8.02
C GLY A 96 11.47 11.25 -8.10
N ASN A 97 12.44 12.13 -7.86
CA ASN A 97 12.28 13.57 -7.85
C ASN A 97 13.61 14.31 -8.15
N PRO A 98 14.15 14.17 -9.36
CA PRO A 98 15.48 14.66 -9.72
C PRO A 98 15.63 16.18 -9.57
N GLU A 99 14.56 16.96 -9.77
CA GLU A 99 14.55 18.41 -9.66
C GLU A 99 14.95 18.91 -8.25
N LYS A 100 14.69 18.08 -7.21
CA LYS A 100 14.99 18.38 -5.82
C LYS A 100 16.19 17.61 -5.29
N PHE A 101 17.02 17.06 -6.16
CA PHE A 101 18.16 16.26 -5.73
C PHE A 101 19.22 17.08 -4.97
N PHE A 102 19.37 18.37 -5.25
CA PHE A 102 20.30 19.25 -4.54
C PHE A 102 19.95 19.45 -3.04
N GLU A 103 18.69 19.15 -2.64
CA GLU A 103 18.23 19.22 -1.26
C GLU A 103 18.17 17.84 -0.58
N TYR A 104 18.84 16.83 -1.12
CA TYR A 104 18.64 15.45 -0.69
C TYR A 104 18.91 15.23 0.81
N GLU A 105 19.91 15.87 1.39
CA GLU A 105 20.24 15.72 2.82
C GLU A 105 19.09 16.20 3.72
N LYS A 106 18.58 17.40 3.45
CA LYS A 106 17.43 17.96 4.16
C LYS A 106 16.19 17.10 4.01
N ARG A 107 15.95 16.58 2.80
CA ARG A 107 14.81 15.73 2.53
C ARG A 107 14.92 14.37 3.24
N ILE A 108 16.11 13.78 3.27
CA ILE A 108 16.38 12.54 4.02
C ILE A 108 16.14 12.77 5.50
N LYS A 109 16.67 13.83 6.08
CA LYS A 109 16.43 14.17 7.49
C LYS A 109 14.94 14.30 7.79
N ASN A 110 14.22 15.10 7.03
CA ASN A 110 12.78 15.32 7.23
C ASN A 110 11.98 14.01 7.10
N ILE A 111 12.29 13.17 6.12
CA ILE A 111 11.55 11.91 5.95
C ILE A 111 11.84 10.92 7.08
N LEU A 112 13.06 10.86 7.61
CA LEU A 112 13.37 10.01 8.76
C LEU A 112 12.58 10.45 10.00
N GLU A 113 12.48 11.76 10.26
CA GLU A 113 11.63 12.30 11.32
C GLU A 113 10.15 11.92 11.11
N GLU A 114 9.64 12.02 9.87
CA GLU A 114 8.27 11.66 9.54
C GLU A 114 7.96 10.18 9.78
N VAL A 115 8.91 9.28 9.51
CA VAL A 115 8.76 7.84 9.75
C VAL A 115 9.28 7.40 11.12
N GLU A 116 9.62 8.35 11.99
CA GLU A 116 10.05 8.12 13.37
C GLU A 116 11.29 7.24 13.46
N LEU A 117 12.31 7.53 12.64
CA LEU A 117 13.63 6.90 12.66
C LEU A 117 14.72 7.91 12.97
N ASP A 118 15.75 7.46 13.70
CA ASP A 118 16.95 8.22 13.96
C ASP A 118 17.91 8.22 12.76
N GLU A 119 18.70 9.29 12.59
CA GLU A 119 19.65 9.44 11.48
C GLU A 119 20.76 8.37 11.48
N SER A 120 21.03 7.73 12.62
CA SER A 120 22.02 6.64 12.71
C SER A 120 21.74 5.49 11.75
N VAL A 121 20.47 5.25 11.39
CA VAL A 121 20.09 4.19 10.43
C VAL A 121 20.72 4.40 9.03
N LEU A 122 21.13 5.63 8.69
CA LEU A 122 21.72 5.96 7.39
C LEU A 122 23.04 5.20 7.11
N THR A 123 23.74 4.84 8.16
CA THR A 123 25.03 4.13 8.07
C THR A 123 24.87 2.61 8.06
N HIS A 124 23.68 2.10 8.38
CA HIS A 124 23.38 0.66 8.42
C HIS A 124 23.04 0.09 7.05
N TYR A 125 23.27 -1.21 6.92
CA TYR A 125 22.73 -2.01 5.82
C TYR A 125 21.33 -2.54 6.18
N PRO A 126 20.48 -2.89 5.19
CA PRO A 126 19.13 -3.41 5.45
C PRO A 126 19.08 -4.61 6.39
N ASN A 127 20.05 -5.49 6.37
CA ASN A 127 20.14 -6.67 7.24
C ASN A 127 20.48 -6.35 8.71
N GLU A 128 20.99 -5.14 8.98
CA GLU A 128 21.30 -4.68 10.34
C GLU A 128 20.08 -4.02 11.02
N LEU A 129 19.00 -3.79 10.27
CA LEU A 129 17.76 -3.17 10.75
C LEU A 129 16.78 -4.21 11.30
N SER A 130 15.99 -3.82 12.31
CA SER A 130 14.82 -4.59 12.73
C SER A 130 13.75 -4.62 11.62
N GLY A 131 12.78 -5.57 11.69
CA GLY A 131 11.66 -5.64 10.75
C GLY A 131 10.88 -4.33 10.64
N GLY A 132 10.57 -3.72 11.79
CA GLY A 132 9.87 -2.44 11.84
C GLY A 132 10.68 -1.27 11.27
N GLN A 133 12.00 -1.24 11.50
CA GLN A 133 12.87 -0.22 10.89
C GLN A 133 12.94 -0.38 9.39
N ARG A 134 13.08 -1.61 8.87
CA ARG A 134 13.04 -1.87 7.42
C ARG A 134 11.72 -1.42 6.80
N GLN A 135 10.60 -1.72 7.47
CA GLN A 135 9.27 -1.28 7.02
C GLN A 135 9.18 0.24 6.94
N ARG A 136 9.63 0.94 7.97
CA ARG A 136 9.65 2.42 8.00
C ARG A 136 10.56 3.01 6.92
N ILE A 137 11.68 2.37 6.59
CA ILE A 137 12.53 2.78 5.45
C ILE A 137 11.79 2.56 4.12
N GLY A 138 11.08 1.46 3.93
CA GLY A 138 10.23 1.24 2.75
C GLY A 138 9.17 2.33 2.59
N ILE A 139 8.50 2.71 3.69
CA ILE A 139 7.55 3.83 3.72
C ILE A 139 8.25 5.14 3.36
N ALA A 140 9.42 5.43 3.94
CA ALA A 140 10.20 6.63 3.65
C ALA A 140 10.55 6.73 2.15
N MET A 141 11.02 5.63 1.55
CA MET A 141 11.33 5.57 0.12
C MET A 141 10.10 5.86 -0.75
N ALA A 142 8.95 5.25 -0.43
CA ALA A 142 7.71 5.52 -1.14
C ALA A 142 7.29 7.00 -1.08
N LEU A 143 7.45 7.64 0.08
CA LEU A 143 7.10 9.05 0.31
C LEU A 143 8.09 10.03 -0.31
N LEU A 144 9.37 9.69 -0.46
CA LEU A 144 10.38 10.56 -1.06
C LEU A 144 10.09 10.91 -2.52
N SER A 145 9.30 10.09 -3.22
CA SER A 145 8.81 10.43 -4.55
C SER A 145 7.79 11.56 -4.54
N ASN A 146 7.30 11.99 -3.37
CA ASN A 146 6.19 12.94 -3.18
C ASN A 146 4.91 12.47 -3.91
N PRO A 147 4.34 11.32 -3.52
CA PRO A 147 3.19 10.74 -4.18
C PRO A 147 1.88 11.45 -3.83
N ASN A 148 0.88 11.32 -4.71
CA ASN A 148 -0.50 11.70 -4.43
C ASN A 148 -1.30 10.56 -3.80
N ILE A 149 -0.91 9.32 -4.11
CA ILE A 149 -1.47 8.08 -3.57
C ILE A 149 -0.35 7.13 -3.18
N LEU A 150 -0.53 6.46 -2.05
CA LEU A 150 0.34 5.40 -1.55
C LEU A 150 -0.38 4.06 -1.70
N ILE A 151 0.21 3.13 -2.46
CA ILE A 151 -0.24 1.73 -2.47
C ILE A 151 0.56 0.99 -1.42
N ALA A 152 -0.11 0.46 -0.41
CA ALA A 152 0.49 -0.31 0.67
C ALA A 152 0.07 -1.78 0.52
N ASP A 153 0.93 -2.58 -0.13
CA ASP A 153 0.67 -3.99 -0.42
C ASP A 153 1.15 -4.85 0.74
N GLU A 154 0.22 -5.31 1.57
CA GLU A 154 0.44 -6.09 2.79
C GLU A 154 1.55 -5.51 3.71
N PRO A 155 1.47 -4.23 4.09
CA PRO A 155 2.59 -3.51 4.69
C PRO A 155 2.94 -3.98 6.11
N VAL A 156 2.17 -4.88 6.71
CA VAL A 156 2.37 -5.33 8.10
C VAL A 156 2.33 -6.84 8.27
N SER A 157 2.14 -7.62 7.21
CA SER A 157 1.91 -9.08 7.27
C SER A 157 3.08 -9.88 7.86
N ALA A 158 4.32 -9.38 7.75
CA ALA A 158 5.54 -10.04 8.23
C ALA A 158 6.05 -9.49 9.58
N LEU A 159 5.25 -8.69 10.28
CA LEU A 159 5.64 -8.02 11.52
C LEU A 159 4.93 -8.64 12.73
N ASP A 160 5.58 -8.62 13.90
CA ASP A 160 4.90 -8.94 15.14
C ASP A 160 3.80 -7.91 15.48
N VAL A 161 2.82 -8.32 16.30
CA VAL A 161 1.63 -7.52 16.62
C VAL A 161 1.95 -6.12 17.15
N THR A 162 3.02 -5.99 17.94
CA THR A 162 3.40 -4.71 18.53
C THR A 162 3.93 -3.75 17.47
N VAL A 163 4.83 -4.22 16.62
CA VAL A 163 5.40 -3.45 15.50
C VAL A 163 4.34 -3.16 14.46
N GLN A 164 3.44 -4.11 14.17
CA GLN A 164 2.29 -3.91 13.29
C GLN A 164 1.45 -2.70 13.71
N LYS A 165 1.04 -2.63 14.99
CA LYS A 165 0.28 -1.49 15.54
C LYS A 165 1.02 -0.15 15.36
N GLN A 166 2.34 -0.14 15.57
CA GLN A 166 3.15 1.07 15.38
C GLN A 166 3.16 1.53 13.92
N VAL A 167 3.30 0.60 12.96
CA VAL A 167 3.30 0.92 11.52
C VAL A 167 1.92 1.39 11.07
N ILE A 168 0.83 0.78 11.54
CA ILE A 168 -0.54 1.21 11.27
C ILE A 168 -0.77 2.64 11.78
N LYS A 169 -0.35 2.93 13.01
CA LYS A 169 -0.43 4.28 13.59
C LYS A 169 0.37 5.30 12.77
N LEU A 170 1.56 4.92 12.30
CA LEU A 170 2.37 5.77 11.43
C LEU A 170 1.65 6.06 10.10
N ILE A 171 1.07 5.06 9.45
CA ILE A 171 0.33 5.21 8.18
C ILE A 171 -0.87 6.15 8.37
N LYS A 172 -1.66 6.01 9.45
CA LYS A 172 -2.75 6.93 9.79
C LYS A 172 -2.26 8.37 9.93
N LYS A 173 -1.21 8.57 10.72
CA LYS A 173 -0.59 9.89 10.95
C LYS A 173 -0.09 10.55 9.65
N LEU A 174 0.49 9.75 8.73
CA LEU A 174 0.93 10.23 7.43
C LEU A 174 -0.26 10.61 6.53
N ASN A 175 -1.34 9.82 6.53
CA ASN A 175 -2.58 10.14 5.82
C ASN A 175 -3.15 11.47 6.29
N GLU A 176 -3.34 11.65 7.59
CA GLU A 176 -3.90 12.87 8.21
C GLU A 176 -3.04 14.10 7.93
N ARG A 177 -1.73 14.02 8.19
CA ARG A 177 -0.83 15.17 8.05
C ARG A 177 -0.61 15.65 6.63
N LYS A 178 -0.58 14.72 5.68
CA LYS A 178 -0.28 15.00 4.27
C LYS A 178 -1.53 15.05 3.39
N ASN A 179 -2.70 14.74 3.94
CA ASN A 179 -3.93 14.51 3.17
C ASN A 179 -3.69 13.53 2.02
N LEU A 180 -2.92 12.46 2.32
CA LEU A 180 -2.43 11.47 1.37
C LEU A 180 -3.50 10.40 1.15
N ALA A 181 -3.83 10.11 -0.10
CA ALA A 181 -4.67 8.97 -0.43
C ALA A 181 -3.89 7.65 -0.22
N ILE A 182 -4.55 6.63 0.31
CA ILE A 182 -3.91 5.32 0.54
C ILE A 182 -4.82 4.21 0.02
N LEU A 183 -4.27 3.33 -0.82
CA LEU A 183 -4.85 2.03 -1.14
C LEU A 183 -4.14 0.99 -0.27
N PHE A 184 -4.84 0.54 0.77
CA PHE A 184 -4.32 -0.39 1.76
C PHE A 184 -4.76 -1.82 1.43
N ILE A 185 -3.84 -2.67 1.08
CA ILE A 185 -4.10 -4.06 0.67
C ILE A 185 -3.73 -4.98 1.82
N SER A 186 -4.67 -5.81 2.23
CA SER A 186 -4.43 -6.80 3.29
C SER A 186 -5.42 -7.97 3.17
N HIS A 187 -5.05 -9.08 3.77
CA HIS A 187 -5.96 -10.18 4.08
C HIS A 187 -6.40 -10.16 5.56
N ASP A 188 -5.76 -9.31 6.38
CA ASP A 188 -6.11 -9.18 7.81
C ASP A 188 -7.28 -8.20 7.97
N ILE A 189 -8.43 -8.77 8.30
CA ILE A 189 -9.70 -8.07 8.50
C ILE A 189 -9.62 -7.08 9.66
N LYS A 190 -8.96 -7.46 10.76
CA LYS A 190 -8.84 -6.62 11.97
C LYS A 190 -8.08 -5.33 11.64
N VAL A 191 -7.02 -5.45 10.84
CA VAL A 191 -6.23 -4.30 10.38
C VAL A 191 -7.03 -3.40 9.44
N VAL A 192 -7.70 -4.00 8.44
CA VAL A 192 -8.51 -3.23 7.46
C VAL A 192 -9.63 -2.48 8.16
N ARG A 193 -10.34 -3.12 9.11
CA ARG A 193 -11.38 -2.49 9.93
C ARG A 193 -10.86 -1.32 10.74
N GLU A 194 -9.64 -1.42 11.26
CA GLU A 194 -9.03 -0.38 12.07
C GLU A 194 -8.64 0.86 11.27
N ILE A 195 -8.16 0.69 10.02
CA ILE A 195 -7.51 1.79 9.29
C ILE A 195 -8.34 2.35 8.13
N CYS A 196 -9.20 1.53 7.48
CA CYS A 196 -9.85 1.91 6.24
C CYS A 196 -11.21 2.57 6.45
N ASN A 197 -11.51 3.59 5.63
CA ASN A 197 -12.80 4.27 5.62
C ASN A 197 -13.78 3.59 4.66
N TYR A 198 -13.28 3.08 3.54
CA TYR A 198 -14.03 2.41 2.48
C TYR A 198 -13.30 1.15 2.07
N ILE A 199 -14.01 0.10 1.69
CA ILE A 199 -13.41 -1.22 1.42
C ILE A 199 -13.99 -1.78 0.13
N TYR A 200 -13.09 -2.35 -0.68
CA TYR A 200 -13.38 -3.23 -1.81
C TYR A 200 -13.03 -4.66 -1.43
N ILE A 201 -13.94 -5.60 -1.66
CA ILE A 201 -13.71 -7.03 -1.40
C ILE A 201 -13.51 -7.75 -2.72
N LEU A 202 -12.34 -8.39 -2.84
CA LEU A 202 -11.92 -9.13 -4.03
C LEU A 202 -11.99 -10.64 -3.77
N LYS A 203 -12.60 -11.37 -4.71
CA LYS A 203 -12.63 -12.83 -4.76
C LYS A 203 -12.36 -13.30 -6.19
N ASP A 204 -11.45 -14.25 -6.36
CA ASP A 204 -11.18 -14.91 -7.65
C ASP A 204 -10.95 -13.93 -8.82
N GLY A 205 -10.35 -12.78 -8.55
CA GLY A 205 -10.07 -11.75 -9.55
C GLY A 205 -11.20 -10.76 -9.81
N GLU A 206 -12.34 -10.85 -9.12
CA GLU A 206 -13.50 -9.99 -9.30
C GLU A 206 -13.87 -9.26 -8.01
N LEU A 207 -14.44 -8.04 -8.11
CA LEU A 207 -15.02 -7.35 -6.95
C LEU A 207 -16.38 -7.93 -6.64
N VAL A 208 -16.55 -8.42 -5.40
CA VAL A 208 -17.81 -9.04 -4.96
C VAL A 208 -18.65 -8.13 -4.09
N GLU A 209 -18.03 -7.16 -3.41
CA GLU A 209 -18.72 -6.19 -2.58
C GLU A 209 -17.85 -4.97 -2.34
N GLU A 210 -18.47 -3.81 -2.15
CA GLU A 210 -17.81 -2.57 -1.76
C GLU A 210 -18.70 -1.73 -0.86
N GLY A 211 -18.10 -0.91 0.00
CA GLY A 211 -18.87 -0.03 0.88
C GLY A 211 -18.02 0.69 1.93
N GLU A 212 -18.70 1.55 2.70
CA GLU A 212 -18.11 2.14 3.89
C GLU A 212 -17.75 1.04 4.90
N SER A 213 -16.59 1.16 5.53
CA SER A 213 -16.05 0.15 6.44
C SER A 213 -17.05 -0.27 7.50
N GLU A 214 -17.65 0.69 8.20
CA GLU A 214 -18.63 0.40 9.26
C GLU A 214 -19.83 -0.39 8.77
N THR A 215 -20.43 0.00 7.65
CA THR A 215 -21.58 -0.67 7.05
C THR A 215 -21.23 -2.09 6.61
N LEU A 216 -20.10 -2.24 5.95
CA LEU A 216 -19.66 -3.53 5.40
C LEU A 216 -19.35 -4.55 6.51
N PHE A 217 -18.80 -4.10 7.64
CA PHE A 217 -18.53 -4.98 8.79
C PHE A 217 -19.76 -5.30 9.64
N THR A 218 -20.82 -4.46 9.60
CA THR A 218 -22.03 -4.67 10.40
C THR A 218 -23.16 -5.34 9.63
N ASN A 219 -23.26 -5.09 8.33
CA ASN A 219 -24.34 -5.60 7.50
C ASN A 219 -23.85 -5.96 6.08
N PRO A 220 -22.96 -6.96 5.95
CA PRO A 220 -22.48 -7.41 4.64
C PRO A 220 -23.62 -8.02 3.82
N SER A 221 -23.68 -7.69 2.52
CA SER A 221 -24.69 -8.20 1.59
C SER A 221 -24.29 -9.52 0.95
N SER A 222 -23.00 -9.65 0.59
CA SER A 222 -22.46 -10.85 -0.03
C SER A 222 -22.28 -12.00 0.97
N GLU A 223 -22.67 -13.21 0.58
CA GLU A 223 -22.43 -14.42 1.39
C GLU A 223 -20.91 -14.68 1.57
N TYR A 224 -20.11 -14.39 0.53
CA TYR A 224 -18.66 -14.49 0.64
C TYR A 224 -18.11 -13.54 1.71
N THR A 225 -18.57 -12.30 1.73
CA THR A 225 -18.16 -11.31 2.73
C THR A 225 -18.52 -11.78 4.14
N LYS A 226 -19.73 -12.32 4.35
CA LYS A 226 -20.15 -12.88 5.64
C LYS A 226 -19.21 -13.98 6.10
N ASN A 227 -18.95 -14.96 5.23
CA ASN A 227 -18.05 -16.08 5.53
C ASN A 227 -16.62 -15.61 5.80
N LEU A 228 -16.13 -14.62 5.05
CA LEU A 228 -14.81 -14.04 5.25
C LEU A 228 -14.69 -13.35 6.62
N LEU A 229 -15.73 -12.61 7.02
CA LEU A 229 -15.78 -11.95 8.33
C LEU A 229 -15.90 -12.96 9.48
N ASP A 230 -16.76 -13.96 9.36
CA ASP A 230 -16.97 -14.98 10.38
C ASP A 230 -15.69 -15.79 10.65
N SER A 231 -14.92 -16.11 9.61
CA SER A 231 -13.65 -16.82 9.77
C SER A 231 -12.62 -16.03 10.60
N SER A 232 -12.67 -14.70 10.58
CA SER A 232 -11.76 -13.82 11.34
C SER A 232 -12.10 -13.69 12.83
N TYR A 233 -13.30 -14.09 13.25
CA TYR A 233 -13.70 -14.09 14.66
C TYR A 233 -13.33 -15.39 15.38
N LEU A 234 -12.89 -16.41 14.62
CA LEU A 234 -12.50 -17.73 15.16
C LEU A 234 -11.01 -17.87 15.45
N GLU A 235 -10.19 -16.87 15.06
CA GLU A 235 -8.77 -16.72 15.36
C GLU A 235 -8.53 -15.59 16.40
#